data_db6f5ce1805b0c656503c985a0d8e1b4
#
_entry.id   db6f5ce1805b0c656503c985a0d8e1b4
#
_cell.length_a   1.000
_cell.length_b   1.000
_cell.length_c   1.000
_cell.angle_alpha   90.00
_cell.angle_beta   90.00
_cell.angle_gamma   90.00
#
_symmetry.space_group_name_H-M   'P 1'
#
loop_
_entity.id
_entity.type
_entity.pdbx_description
1 polymer ?
#
loop_
_entity_poly.entity_id
_entity_poly.type
_entity_poly.pdbx_seq_one_letter_code
_entity_poly.pdbx_strand_id
1 'polypeptide(L)'
;MPDRAYFISATNNGPGNNSCTTRDERYLAVPDPNPPYLASYPLVQTTYITPIFCECRNNDCNLSKVLSLTPAPYQNEPRPKEIEGKDGKSTFDLIAKVTENGSPKAEVAVTFTSSVEAKSGGHDHHDASRPKGDVPASGVTDANGVINITFQAPLFAGTHTVEAVCNSCSNKTATHTLDVKVPNLTQLTGGGSGSLYKLVGDTGKHSSNHWFSDAAKDALIDLLSIFKRYGWGIVGVNDSSLIWGGCFDVSGRWGKCTSNHAGHRAGEEVDISFYRPSGVSKDLREKIYNDLKDSHKIGLPTILWHVDDKPNPDPTKPPLSYAHFHVYLLGQKQFATTPY
;
A
#
# COMPACT_ATOMS: atom_id res chain seq x y z
N MET A 1 -24.91 -32.54 22.94
CA MET A 1 -25.96 -33.03 22.04
C MET A 1 -25.49 -32.80 20.63
N PRO A 2 -25.60 -33.75 19.73
CA PRO A 2 -24.98 -33.61 18.39
C PRO A 2 -25.73 -32.60 17.55
N ASP A 3 -24.97 -31.77 16.88
CA ASP A 3 -25.42 -30.74 15.96
C ASP A 3 -26.20 -31.35 14.81
N ARG A 4 -27.35 -30.78 14.48
CA ARG A 4 -28.13 -31.18 13.34
C ARG A 4 -27.53 -30.60 12.08
N ALA A 5 -26.98 -31.45 11.20
CA ALA A 5 -26.61 -31.11 9.84
C ALA A 5 -27.86 -31.00 8.96
N TYR A 6 -28.04 -29.88 8.30
CA TYR A 6 -29.08 -29.71 7.27
C TYR A 6 -28.44 -29.88 5.90
N PHE A 7 -29.01 -30.83 5.11
CA PHE A 7 -28.61 -31.03 3.72
C PHE A 7 -29.57 -30.27 2.81
N ILE A 8 -29.03 -29.41 1.98
CA ILE A 8 -29.79 -28.79 0.89
C ILE A 8 -29.26 -29.40 -0.42
N SER A 9 -30.08 -30.13 -1.11
CA SER A 9 -29.77 -30.62 -2.46
C SER A 9 -30.44 -29.72 -3.49
N ALA A 10 -29.67 -29.15 -4.39
CA ALA A 10 -30.18 -28.46 -5.56
C ALA A 10 -29.82 -29.29 -6.80
N THR A 11 -30.84 -29.72 -7.57
CA THR A 11 -30.66 -30.35 -8.87
C THR A 11 -30.82 -29.29 -9.94
N ASN A 12 -29.78 -29.04 -10.74
CA ASN A 12 -29.88 -28.17 -11.91
C ASN A 12 -29.95 -29.06 -13.16
N ASN A 13 -31.14 -29.12 -13.80
CA ASN A 13 -31.34 -29.82 -15.06
C ASN A 13 -31.09 -28.84 -16.22
N GLY A 14 -29.81 -28.62 -16.58
CA GLY A 14 -29.46 -27.91 -17.81
C GLY A 14 -29.76 -28.77 -19.06
N PRO A 15 -29.86 -28.14 -20.26
CA PRO A 15 -30.07 -28.85 -21.51
C PRO A 15 -28.80 -29.62 -21.92
N GLY A 16 -28.74 -30.85 -21.51
CA GLY A 16 -27.67 -31.82 -21.73
C GLY A 16 -27.66 -32.78 -20.56
N ASN A 17 -27.75 -34.07 -20.81
CA ASN A 17 -27.95 -35.16 -19.85
C ASN A 17 -26.96 -35.29 -18.66
N ASN A 18 -26.38 -34.21 -18.17
CA ASN A 18 -25.46 -34.18 -17.05
C ASN A 18 -26.18 -33.59 -15.82
N SER A 19 -26.60 -34.46 -14.90
CA SER A 19 -27.12 -34.00 -13.60
C SER A 19 -25.94 -33.82 -12.64
N CYS A 20 -25.67 -32.57 -12.22
CA CYS A 20 -24.78 -32.27 -11.10
C CYS A 20 -25.63 -32.14 -9.83
N THR A 21 -25.29 -32.90 -8.79
CA THR A 21 -25.88 -32.75 -7.46
C THR A 21 -24.87 -31.97 -6.62
N THR A 22 -25.22 -30.75 -6.21
CA THR A 22 -24.42 -30.01 -5.23
C THR A 22 -24.82 -30.43 -3.83
N ARG A 23 -23.89 -30.94 -3.06
CA ARG A 23 -24.07 -31.23 -1.65
C ARG A 23 -23.42 -30.05 -0.87
N ASP A 24 -24.25 -29.16 -0.34
CA ASP A 24 -23.82 -28.05 0.49
C ASP A 24 -23.87 -28.52 1.95
N GLU A 25 -22.71 -28.79 2.54
CA GLU A 25 -22.57 -29.06 3.97
C GLU A 25 -22.22 -27.77 4.66
N ARG A 26 -23.21 -27.03 5.16
CA ARG A 26 -22.97 -25.85 6.01
C ARG A 26 -22.98 -26.28 7.46
N TYR A 27 -21.84 -26.21 8.11
CA TYR A 27 -21.76 -26.23 9.56
C TYR A 27 -22.15 -24.85 10.09
N LEU A 28 -23.35 -24.68 10.60
CA LEU A 28 -23.71 -23.54 11.40
C LEU A 28 -23.21 -23.81 12.82
N ALA A 29 -22.13 -23.16 13.21
CA ALA A 29 -21.77 -23.08 14.63
C ALA A 29 -22.91 -22.33 15.35
N VAL A 30 -23.66 -23.00 16.18
CA VAL A 30 -24.62 -22.35 17.09
C VAL A 30 -23.80 -21.65 18.16
N PRO A 31 -23.96 -20.32 18.38
CA PRO A 31 -23.26 -19.64 19.45
C PRO A 31 -23.67 -20.26 20.81
N ASP A 32 -22.68 -20.52 21.64
CA ASP A 32 -22.91 -20.86 23.02
C ASP A 32 -23.71 -19.71 23.70
N PRO A 33 -24.86 -19.98 24.27
CA PRO A 33 -25.69 -18.94 24.89
C PRO A 33 -25.07 -18.28 26.14
N ASN A 34 -23.87 -18.71 26.57
CA ASN A 34 -23.16 -18.12 27.71
C ASN A 34 -21.65 -18.04 27.55
N PRO A 35 -21.12 -17.12 26.72
CA PRO A 35 -19.68 -16.87 26.70
C PRO A 35 -19.32 -15.92 27.88
N PRO A 36 -18.38 -16.26 28.74
CA PRO A 36 -17.78 -15.28 29.60
C PRO A 36 -16.78 -14.45 28.82
N TYR A 37 -17.09 -13.16 28.69
CA TYR A 37 -16.25 -12.10 28.16
C TYR A 37 -16.12 -11.95 26.64
N LEU A 38 -16.80 -10.91 26.17
CA LEU A 38 -16.69 -10.32 24.83
C LEU A 38 -15.33 -9.62 24.65
N ALA A 39 -14.46 -10.22 23.87
CA ALA A 39 -13.48 -9.45 23.10
C ALA A 39 -14.08 -9.31 21.69
N SER A 40 -14.32 -8.09 21.25
CA SER A 40 -14.80 -7.77 19.90
C SER A 40 -13.70 -8.05 18.88
N TYR A 41 -13.72 -9.23 18.27
CA TYR A 41 -12.94 -9.48 17.07
C TYR A 41 -13.78 -9.09 15.86
N PRO A 42 -13.22 -8.36 14.88
CA PRO A 42 -13.92 -8.12 13.63
C PRO A 42 -14.19 -9.47 12.96
N LEU A 43 -15.44 -9.71 12.61
CA LEU A 43 -15.86 -10.86 11.81
C LEU A 43 -15.16 -10.79 10.46
N VAL A 44 -14.11 -11.57 10.28
CA VAL A 44 -13.54 -11.85 8.98
C VAL A 44 -14.58 -12.68 8.22
N GLN A 45 -15.20 -12.08 7.24
CA GLN A 45 -16.14 -12.76 6.35
C GLN A 45 -15.35 -13.70 5.43
N THR A 46 -15.09 -14.91 5.89
CA THR A 46 -14.49 -15.96 5.08
C THR A 46 -15.55 -16.47 4.10
N THR A 47 -15.41 -16.10 2.84
CA THR A 47 -16.21 -16.69 1.76
C THR A 47 -15.67 -18.11 1.52
N TYR A 48 -16.31 -19.10 2.11
CA TYR A 48 -16.02 -20.49 1.80
C TYR A 48 -16.60 -20.79 0.41
N ILE A 49 -15.75 -21.08 -0.55
CA ILE A 49 -16.17 -21.66 -1.82
C ILE A 49 -16.43 -23.13 -1.53
N THR A 50 -17.68 -23.53 -1.46
CA THR A 50 -18.07 -24.94 -1.33
C THR A 50 -17.65 -25.68 -2.61
N PRO A 51 -16.87 -26.77 -2.49
CA PRO A 51 -16.55 -27.56 -3.69
C PRO A 51 -17.82 -28.18 -4.27
N ILE A 52 -18.07 -27.91 -5.54
CA ILE A 52 -19.15 -28.55 -6.29
C ILE A 52 -18.66 -29.94 -6.69
N PHE A 53 -19.20 -30.98 -6.06
CA PHE A 53 -18.95 -32.36 -6.48
C PHE A 53 -19.94 -32.73 -7.57
N CYS A 54 -19.45 -32.96 -8.77
CA CYS A 54 -20.25 -33.55 -9.85
C CYS A 54 -20.02 -35.06 -9.86
N GLU A 55 -21.04 -35.85 -9.49
CA GLU A 55 -21.01 -37.28 -9.74
C GLU A 55 -21.27 -37.53 -11.23
N CYS A 56 -20.28 -38.06 -11.90
CA CYS A 56 -20.38 -38.40 -13.30
C CYS A 56 -21.05 -39.76 -13.45
N ARG A 57 -22.23 -39.82 -14.09
CA ARG A 57 -22.81 -41.06 -14.60
C ARG A 57 -22.28 -41.29 -16.01
N ASN A 58 -21.71 -42.45 -16.21
CA ASN A 58 -21.21 -42.96 -17.52
C ASN A 58 -19.90 -42.40 -18.03
N ASN A 59 -18.79 -42.61 -17.34
CA ASN A 59 -17.41 -42.41 -17.85
C ASN A 59 -17.07 -41.13 -18.68
N ASP A 60 -18.01 -40.21 -18.85
CA ASP A 60 -17.86 -38.96 -19.59
C ASP A 60 -17.49 -37.78 -18.68
N CYS A 61 -16.85 -38.05 -17.55
CA CYS A 61 -16.28 -37.01 -16.73
C CYS A 61 -15.10 -36.39 -17.46
N ASN A 62 -15.35 -35.29 -18.10
CA ASN A 62 -14.28 -34.43 -18.51
C ASN A 62 -13.58 -33.96 -17.21
N LEU A 63 -12.46 -34.63 -16.88
CA LEU A 63 -11.65 -34.35 -15.66
C LEU A 63 -11.30 -32.88 -15.63
N SER A 64 -12.09 -32.06 -14.93
CA SER A 64 -11.84 -30.63 -14.93
C SER A 64 -10.79 -30.28 -13.86
N LYS A 65 -9.67 -29.77 -14.32
CA LYS A 65 -8.70 -29.15 -13.47
C LYS A 65 -9.19 -27.76 -13.09
N VAL A 66 -9.07 -27.41 -11.81
CA VAL A 66 -9.46 -26.10 -11.28
C VAL A 66 -8.24 -25.44 -10.65
N LEU A 67 -7.97 -24.21 -11.06
CA LEU A 67 -6.92 -23.36 -10.51
C LEU A 67 -7.49 -22.41 -9.45
N SER A 68 -6.80 -22.24 -8.34
CA SER A 68 -7.05 -21.18 -7.35
C SER A 68 -5.76 -20.44 -7.02
N LEU A 69 -5.88 -19.17 -6.61
CA LEU A 69 -4.78 -18.34 -6.14
C LEU A 69 -5.21 -17.66 -4.85
N THR A 70 -4.52 -17.95 -3.75
CA THR A 70 -4.88 -17.45 -2.42
C THR A 70 -3.65 -16.94 -1.68
N PRO A 71 -3.79 -15.99 -0.74
CA PRO A 71 -2.68 -15.61 0.12
C PRO A 71 -2.25 -16.75 1.03
N ALA A 72 -0.97 -16.80 1.34
CA ALA A 72 -0.48 -17.64 2.43
C ALA A 72 -1.04 -17.15 3.78
N PRO A 73 -1.21 -18.03 4.77
CA PRO A 73 -1.78 -17.64 6.06
C PRO A 73 -0.94 -16.60 6.81
N TYR A 74 -1.61 -15.77 7.60
CA TYR A 74 -0.99 -14.89 8.62
C TYR A 74 0.02 -13.87 8.09
N GLN A 75 -0.28 -13.20 6.99
CA GLN A 75 0.55 -12.11 6.49
C GLN A 75 -0.24 -10.81 6.36
N ASN A 76 0.48 -9.70 6.49
CA ASN A 76 -0.05 -8.37 6.26
C ASN A 76 0.17 -7.95 4.81
N GLU A 77 -0.57 -6.94 4.36
CA GLU A 77 -0.33 -6.26 3.10
C GLU A 77 1.14 -5.81 3.00
N PRO A 78 1.79 -5.95 1.83
CA PRO A 78 3.19 -5.61 1.69
C PRO A 78 3.38 -4.10 1.68
N ARG A 79 4.53 -3.67 2.21
CA ARG A 79 4.97 -2.27 2.10
C ARG A 79 5.70 -2.04 0.79
N PRO A 80 5.71 -0.78 0.30
CA PRO A 80 6.61 -0.42 -0.78
C PRO A 80 8.05 -0.79 -0.44
N LYS A 81 8.81 -1.27 -1.43
CA LYS A 81 10.20 -1.65 -1.24
C LYS A 81 11.04 -0.49 -0.68
N GLU A 82 12.05 -0.80 0.11
CA GLU A 82 12.95 0.14 0.81
C GLU A 82 12.31 0.96 1.94
N ILE A 83 11.08 0.65 2.33
CA ILE A 83 10.45 1.18 3.54
C ILE A 83 9.88 0.06 4.41
N GLU A 84 10.56 -1.08 4.40
CA GLU A 84 10.33 -2.16 5.32
C GLU A 84 10.74 -1.70 6.73
N GLY A 85 9.76 -1.36 7.53
CA GLY A 85 9.95 -1.03 8.95
C GLY A 85 9.96 -2.31 9.80
N LYS A 86 10.02 -2.14 11.11
CA LYS A 86 9.96 -3.24 12.08
C LYS A 86 8.74 -4.15 11.91
N ASP A 87 7.65 -3.65 11.30
CA ASP A 87 6.34 -4.29 11.26
C ASP A 87 5.85 -4.59 9.82
N GLY A 88 6.71 -4.54 8.80
CA GLY A 88 6.26 -4.77 7.42
C GLY A 88 7.35 -5.28 6.51
N LYS A 89 6.97 -6.18 5.62
CA LYS A 89 7.80 -6.72 4.55
C LYS A 89 7.37 -6.11 3.23
N SER A 90 8.27 -6.08 2.25
CA SER A 90 7.95 -5.74 0.86
C SER A 90 7.57 -6.98 0.03
N THR A 91 7.39 -8.12 0.67
CA THR A 91 7.00 -9.38 0.05
C THR A 91 5.63 -9.84 0.50
N PHE A 92 4.93 -10.54 -0.38
CA PHE A 92 3.64 -11.15 -0.10
C PHE A 92 3.58 -12.54 -0.75
N ASP A 93 3.32 -13.56 0.07
CA ASP A 93 3.33 -14.93 -0.39
C ASP A 93 1.94 -15.38 -0.84
N LEU A 94 1.88 -16.02 -1.99
CA LEU A 94 0.66 -16.55 -2.60
C LEU A 94 0.82 -18.05 -2.85
N ILE A 95 -0.30 -18.75 -2.79
CA ILE A 95 -0.41 -20.16 -3.05
C ILE A 95 -1.32 -20.37 -4.27
N ALA A 96 -0.73 -20.81 -5.38
CA ALA A 96 -1.49 -21.30 -6.51
C ALA A 96 -1.73 -22.82 -6.32
N LYS A 97 -2.98 -23.24 -6.40
CA LYS A 97 -3.35 -24.65 -6.23
C LYS A 97 -4.17 -25.14 -7.41
N VAL A 98 -3.79 -26.30 -7.93
CA VAL A 98 -4.56 -27.00 -8.97
C VAL A 98 -5.11 -28.30 -8.39
N THR A 99 -6.41 -28.49 -8.59
CA THR A 99 -7.09 -29.73 -8.26
C THR A 99 -7.71 -30.32 -9.52
N GLU A 100 -7.81 -31.65 -9.59
CA GLU A 100 -8.54 -32.38 -10.61
C GLU A 100 -9.60 -33.22 -9.91
N ASN A 101 -10.88 -32.95 -10.15
CA ASN A 101 -11.99 -33.53 -9.41
C ASN A 101 -11.88 -33.42 -7.89
N GLY A 102 -11.43 -32.25 -7.40
CA GLY A 102 -11.27 -32.00 -5.98
C GLY A 102 -9.97 -32.54 -5.34
N SER A 103 -9.25 -33.43 -6.02
CA SER A 103 -7.98 -33.98 -5.57
C SER A 103 -6.80 -33.16 -6.05
N PRO A 104 -5.70 -33.04 -5.27
CA PRO A 104 -4.48 -32.36 -5.72
C PRO A 104 -3.98 -32.89 -7.06
N LYS A 105 -3.55 -31.99 -7.95
CA LYS A 105 -2.99 -32.33 -9.25
C LYS A 105 -1.56 -31.85 -9.40
N ALA A 106 -0.61 -32.76 -9.38
CA ALA A 106 0.81 -32.50 -9.61
C ALA A 106 1.12 -32.27 -11.10
N GLU A 107 2.31 -31.69 -11.35
CA GLU A 107 2.91 -31.54 -12.68
C GLU A 107 2.09 -30.67 -13.65
N VAL A 108 1.31 -29.73 -13.12
CA VAL A 108 0.58 -28.73 -13.93
C VAL A 108 1.38 -27.46 -14.02
N ALA A 109 1.67 -27.04 -15.26
CA ALA A 109 2.34 -25.77 -15.52
C ALA A 109 1.36 -24.61 -15.35
N VAL A 110 1.78 -23.58 -14.61
CA VAL A 110 1.03 -22.32 -14.38
C VAL A 110 1.99 -21.17 -14.65
N THR A 111 1.52 -20.16 -15.37
CA THR A 111 2.24 -18.90 -15.57
C THR A 111 1.66 -17.80 -14.70
N PHE A 112 2.50 -16.83 -14.32
CA PHE A 112 2.10 -15.73 -13.45
C PHE A 112 2.46 -14.39 -14.07
N THR A 113 1.58 -13.42 -13.86
CA THR A 113 1.82 -12.02 -14.22
C THR A 113 1.35 -11.12 -13.11
N SER A 114 1.91 -9.91 -13.03
CA SER A 114 1.42 -8.86 -12.16
C SER A 114 1.00 -7.64 -12.97
N SER A 115 0.01 -6.93 -12.47
CA SER A 115 -0.44 -5.65 -12.98
C SER A 115 -0.66 -4.67 -11.82
N VAL A 116 -0.79 -3.38 -12.11
CA VAL A 116 -1.09 -2.36 -11.13
C VAL A 116 -2.25 -1.51 -11.63
N GLU A 117 -3.15 -1.13 -10.73
CA GLU A 117 -4.27 -0.27 -11.04
C GLU A 117 -3.78 1.11 -11.50
N ALA A 118 -4.41 1.65 -12.53
CA ALA A 118 -3.98 2.86 -13.21
C ALA A 118 -3.83 4.06 -12.25
N LYS A 119 -4.78 4.24 -11.34
CA LYS A 119 -4.79 5.34 -10.37
C LYS A 119 -5.04 4.78 -8.99
N SER A 120 -3.98 4.55 -8.23
CA SER A 120 -4.06 4.01 -6.88
C SER A 120 -2.87 4.47 -6.05
N GLY A 121 -2.95 4.35 -4.72
CA GLY A 121 -1.85 4.70 -3.81
C GLY A 121 -1.54 6.20 -3.70
N GLY A 122 -2.41 7.08 -4.21
CA GLY A 122 -2.19 8.53 -4.22
C GLY A 122 -1.60 9.07 -5.53
N HIS A 123 -1.41 8.22 -6.53
CA HIS A 123 -1.01 8.63 -7.87
C HIS A 123 -2.24 8.86 -8.75
N ASP A 124 -2.46 10.10 -9.17
CA ASP A 124 -3.61 10.51 -10.00
C ASP A 124 -3.34 10.39 -11.50
N HIS A 125 -2.18 9.88 -11.88
CA HIS A 125 -1.76 9.67 -13.26
C HIS A 125 -1.33 8.23 -13.50
N HIS A 126 -1.27 7.87 -14.78
CA HIS A 126 -0.87 6.53 -15.21
C HIS A 126 -0.22 6.60 -16.60
N ASP A 127 0.75 5.73 -16.78
CA ASP A 127 1.26 5.34 -18.08
C ASP A 127 1.73 3.87 -18.06
N ALA A 128 2.07 3.32 -19.21
CA ALA A 128 2.46 1.92 -19.34
C ALA A 128 3.76 1.56 -18.60
N SER A 129 4.56 2.55 -18.20
CA SER A 129 5.82 2.35 -17.47
C SER A 129 5.66 2.33 -15.95
N ARG A 130 4.43 2.46 -15.42
CA ARG A 130 4.17 2.38 -13.98
C ARG A 130 4.72 1.07 -13.43
N PRO A 131 5.64 1.10 -12.44
CA PRO A 131 6.21 -0.09 -11.86
C PRO A 131 5.13 -0.97 -11.21
N LYS A 132 5.16 -2.22 -11.55
CA LYS A 132 4.33 -3.28 -10.96
C LYS A 132 5.21 -4.22 -10.16
N GLY A 133 4.63 -4.91 -9.20
CA GLY A 133 5.37 -5.88 -8.40
C GLY A 133 5.87 -7.04 -9.26
N ASP A 134 6.94 -7.65 -8.81
CA ASP A 134 7.54 -8.80 -9.47
C ASP A 134 6.97 -10.11 -8.93
N VAL A 135 6.74 -11.06 -9.83
CA VAL A 135 6.36 -12.44 -9.53
C VAL A 135 7.19 -13.39 -10.40
N PRO A 136 7.40 -14.65 -9.99
CA PRO A 136 7.97 -15.67 -10.88
C PRO A 136 7.14 -15.78 -12.17
N ALA A 137 7.80 -15.94 -13.31
CA ALA A 137 7.08 -16.02 -14.59
C ALA A 137 6.24 -17.29 -14.73
N SER A 138 6.65 -18.39 -14.09
CA SER A 138 5.94 -19.68 -14.14
C SER A 138 6.38 -20.59 -13.00
N GLY A 139 5.61 -21.66 -12.79
CA GLY A 139 5.91 -22.76 -11.90
C GLY A 139 5.17 -24.03 -12.33
N VAL A 140 5.49 -25.14 -11.67
CA VAL A 140 4.84 -26.43 -11.84
C VAL A 140 4.35 -26.91 -10.48
N THR A 141 3.13 -27.41 -10.40
CA THR A 141 2.55 -27.89 -9.14
C THR A 141 3.30 -29.11 -8.60
N ASP A 142 3.52 -29.11 -7.29
CA ASP A 142 4.09 -30.24 -6.54
C ASP A 142 3.11 -31.41 -6.36
N ALA A 143 3.50 -32.43 -5.58
CA ALA A 143 2.65 -33.59 -5.28
C ALA A 143 1.34 -33.24 -4.56
N ASN A 144 1.28 -32.06 -3.90
CA ASN A 144 0.09 -31.55 -3.24
C ASN A 144 -0.76 -30.63 -4.17
N GLY A 145 -0.37 -30.54 -5.44
CA GLY A 145 -1.01 -29.67 -6.41
C GLY A 145 -0.72 -28.19 -6.18
N VAL A 146 0.38 -27.81 -5.50
CA VAL A 146 0.67 -26.46 -5.02
C VAL A 146 1.91 -25.88 -5.69
N ILE A 147 1.88 -24.57 -5.93
CA ILE A 147 3.03 -23.72 -6.23
C ILE A 147 3.00 -22.56 -5.23
N ASN A 148 4.07 -22.41 -4.46
CA ASN A 148 4.27 -21.23 -3.63
C ASN A 148 4.98 -20.16 -4.46
N ILE A 149 4.44 -18.96 -4.48
CA ILE A 149 5.03 -17.80 -5.17
C ILE A 149 5.12 -16.63 -4.22
N THR A 150 6.13 -15.80 -4.41
CA THR A 150 6.30 -14.56 -3.65
C THR A 150 6.14 -13.39 -4.60
N PHE A 151 5.19 -12.50 -4.29
CA PHE A 151 5.09 -11.18 -4.89
C PHE A 151 6.08 -10.26 -4.20
N GLN A 152 6.92 -9.57 -4.96
CA GLN A 152 7.83 -8.53 -4.48
C GLN A 152 7.25 -7.17 -4.83
N ALA A 153 6.95 -6.35 -3.83
CA ALA A 153 6.41 -5.02 -4.01
C ALA A 153 7.41 -4.08 -4.73
N PRO A 154 6.93 -3.15 -5.57
CA PRO A 154 7.75 -2.08 -6.13
C PRO A 154 8.03 -0.99 -5.09
N LEU A 155 8.77 0.04 -5.48
CA LEU A 155 9.01 1.25 -4.67
C LEU A 155 7.74 2.12 -4.51
N PHE A 156 6.78 1.99 -5.41
CA PHE A 156 5.56 2.80 -5.48
C PHE A 156 4.38 2.07 -4.87
N ALA A 157 3.60 2.77 -4.08
CA ALA A 157 2.36 2.27 -3.55
C ALA A 157 1.28 2.10 -4.64
N GLY A 158 0.34 1.21 -4.42
CA GLY A 158 -0.77 1.00 -5.33
C GLY A 158 -1.47 -0.34 -5.14
N THR A 159 -2.64 -0.49 -5.76
CA THR A 159 -3.37 -1.75 -5.83
C THR A 159 -2.81 -2.60 -6.96
N HIS A 160 -2.33 -3.78 -6.61
CA HIS A 160 -1.74 -4.74 -7.54
C HIS A 160 -2.64 -5.96 -7.69
N THR A 161 -2.63 -6.53 -8.90
CA THR A 161 -3.30 -7.81 -9.16
C THR A 161 -2.27 -8.80 -9.67
N VAL A 162 -2.18 -9.95 -9.01
CA VAL A 162 -1.44 -11.12 -9.49
C VAL A 162 -2.43 -12.04 -10.20
N GLU A 163 -2.11 -12.43 -11.41
CA GLU A 163 -2.87 -13.38 -12.20
C GLU A 163 -2.06 -14.66 -12.41
N ALA A 164 -2.70 -15.79 -12.14
CA ALA A 164 -2.22 -17.13 -12.45
C ALA A 164 -2.99 -17.67 -13.65
N VAL A 165 -2.30 -18.25 -14.64
CA VAL A 165 -2.89 -18.81 -15.85
C VAL A 165 -2.50 -20.28 -15.99
N CYS A 166 -3.51 -21.14 -16.08
CA CYS A 166 -3.38 -22.58 -16.33
C CYS A 166 -4.13 -22.96 -17.60
N ASN A 167 -3.42 -23.13 -18.71
CA ASN A 167 -4.05 -23.42 -20.00
C ASN A 167 -4.80 -24.78 -20.04
N SER A 168 -4.41 -25.72 -19.18
CA SER A 168 -5.03 -27.05 -19.08
C SER A 168 -6.18 -27.11 -18.07
N CYS A 169 -6.50 -25.98 -17.39
CA CYS A 169 -7.57 -25.91 -16.41
C CYS A 169 -8.88 -25.44 -17.06
N SER A 170 -10.02 -25.82 -16.47
CA SER A 170 -11.35 -25.40 -16.93
C SER A 170 -11.57 -23.89 -16.70
N ASN A 171 -11.19 -23.39 -15.52
CA ASN A 171 -11.07 -21.98 -15.26
C ASN A 171 -9.62 -21.55 -15.55
N LYS A 172 -9.36 -21.09 -16.72
CA LYS A 172 -7.99 -20.80 -17.18
C LYS A 172 -7.21 -19.82 -16.32
N THR A 173 -7.90 -18.97 -15.57
CA THR A 173 -7.28 -17.91 -14.77
C THR A 173 -7.78 -17.91 -13.34
N ALA A 174 -6.89 -17.47 -12.42
CA ALA A 174 -7.22 -17.11 -11.05
C ALA A 174 -6.44 -15.84 -10.68
N THR A 175 -7.06 -14.93 -9.94
CA THR A 175 -6.46 -13.65 -9.59
C THR A 175 -6.49 -13.42 -8.09
N HIS A 176 -5.51 -12.66 -7.60
CA HIS A 176 -5.49 -12.12 -6.25
C HIS A 176 -5.09 -10.64 -6.29
N THR A 177 -5.87 -9.79 -5.61
CA THR A 177 -5.60 -8.36 -5.52
C THR A 177 -5.07 -8.03 -4.12
N LEU A 178 -4.05 -7.20 -4.06
CA LEU A 178 -3.38 -6.77 -2.83
C LEU A 178 -2.97 -5.31 -2.91
N ASP A 179 -2.90 -4.64 -1.76
CA ASP A 179 -2.48 -3.24 -1.66
C ASP A 179 -1.03 -3.16 -1.19
N VAL A 180 -0.18 -2.51 -1.98
CA VAL A 180 1.15 -2.12 -1.55
C VAL A 180 1.04 -0.76 -0.87
N LYS A 181 1.21 -0.73 0.47
CA LYS A 181 0.99 0.50 1.25
C LYS A 181 1.77 0.55 2.56
N VAL A 182 2.06 1.77 3.01
CA VAL A 182 2.42 2.05 4.40
C VAL A 182 1.12 2.14 5.20
N PRO A 183 0.91 1.30 6.21
CA PRO A 183 -0.33 1.31 6.98
C PRO A 183 -0.42 2.56 7.87
N ASN A 184 -1.65 2.93 8.23
CA ASN A 184 -1.96 3.92 9.26
C ASN A 184 -1.40 5.33 9.01
N LEU A 185 -1.28 5.75 7.75
CA LEU A 185 -1.02 7.14 7.45
C LEU A 185 -2.31 7.96 7.62
N THR A 186 -2.20 9.11 8.27
CA THR A 186 -3.30 10.05 8.49
C THR A 186 -3.07 11.33 7.74
N GLN A 187 -4.13 11.87 7.13
CA GLN A 187 -4.05 13.13 6.40
C GLN A 187 -3.94 14.32 7.35
N LEU A 188 -3.04 15.23 7.04
CA LEU A 188 -3.07 16.56 7.61
C LEU A 188 -4.11 17.38 6.84
N THR A 189 -5.15 17.80 7.54
CA THR A 189 -6.24 18.60 6.98
C THR A 189 -6.31 19.95 7.67
N GLY A 190 -6.78 20.99 6.98
CA GLY A 190 -6.91 22.30 7.56
C GLY A 190 -6.01 23.34 6.91
N GLY A 191 -5.63 24.37 7.64
CA GLY A 191 -4.86 25.50 7.10
C GLY A 191 -5.74 26.72 6.78
N GLY A 192 -6.93 26.79 7.41
CA GLY A 192 -7.81 27.95 7.30
C GLY A 192 -7.34 29.16 8.13
N SER A 193 -8.14 30.22 8.17
CA SER A 193 -7.87 31.43 8.95
C SER A 193 -7.64 31.09 10.43
N GLY A 194 -6.54 31.54 10.99
CA GLY A 194 -6.13 31.26 12.37
C GLY A 194 -5.27 30.00 12.55
N SER A 195 -5.06 29.20 11.49
CA SER A 195 -4.20 28.02 11.53
C SER A 195 -2.72 28.41 11.62
N LEU A 196 -1.90 27.46 12.12
CA LEU A 196 -0.45 27.58 12.15
C LEU A 196 0.19 27.39 10.76
N TYR A 197 -0.52 26.80 9.84
CA TYR A 197 -0.01 26.37 8.53
C TYR A 197 -1.05 26.49 7.42
N LYS A 198 -0.54 26.44 6.22
CA LYS A 198 -1.30 26.29 4.98
C LYS A 198 -0.73 25.10 4.19
N LEU A 199 -1.58 24.25 3.68
CA LEU A 199 -1.17 23.16 2.79
C LEU A 199 -0.83 23.74 1.41
N VAL A 200 0.31 23.32 0.86
CA VAL A 200 0.81 23.74 -0.46
C VAL A 200 1.48 22.54 -1.13
N GLY A 201 1.72 22.61 -2.44
CA GLY A 201 2.47 21.58 -3.16
C GLY A 201 1.63 20.51 -3.87
N ASP A 202 0.31 20.48 -3.64
CA ASP A 202 -0.56 19.57 -4.40
C ASP A 202 -0.45 19.84 -5.90
N THR A 203 -0.41 18.76 -6.69
CA THR A 203 -0.34 18.82 -8.14
C THR A 203 -1.46 18.03 -8.78
N GLY A 204 -1.70 18.21 -10.08
CA GLY A 204 -2.68 17.39 -10.82
C GLY A 204 -2.32 15.90 -10.94
N LYS A 205 -1.09 15.51 -10.56
CA LYS A 205 -0.61 14.13 -10.55
C LYS A 205 -0.63 13.51 -9.16
N HIS A 206 -0.56 14.34 -8.14
CA HIS A 206 -0.62 14.01 -6.73
C HIS A 206 -1.46 15.06 -6.05
N SER A 207 -2.77 14.89 -6.04
CA SER A 207 -3.74 15.86 -5.53
C SER A 207 -3.79 15.90 -4.00
N SER A 208 -3.10 14.98 -3.33
CA SER A 208 -3.02 14.91 -1.87
C SER A 208 -1.72 14.26 -1.44
N ASN A 209 -0.76 15.08 -0.98
CA ASN A 209 0.58 14.67 -0.58
C ASN A 209 0.93 15.02 0.88
N HIS A 210 -0.09 15.22 1.72
CA HIS A 210 0.06 15.63 3.12
C HIS A 210 -0.37 14.51 4.08
N TRP A 211 0.18 13.29 3.88
CA TRP A 211 -0.09 12.15 4.73
C TRP A 211 1.10 11.84 5.63
N PHE A 212 0.82 11.53 6.89
CA PHE A 212 1.81 11.37 7.95
C PHE A 212 1.51 10.13 8.79
N SER A 213 2.54 9.54 9.39
CA SER A 213 2.31 8.71 10.57
C SER A 213 1.79 9.59 11.71
N ASP A 214 1.00 9.04 12.63
CA ASP A 214 0.39 9.82 13.71
C ASP A 214 1.46 10.53 14.54
N ALA A 215 2.54 9.84 14.90
CA ALA A 215 3.64 10.43 15.66
C ALA A 215 4.33 11.58 14.90
N ALA A 216 4.51 11.45 13.58
CA ALA A 216 5.09 12.52 12.77
C ALA A 216 4.16 13.71 12.64
N LYS A 217 2.86 13.49 12.54
CA LYS A 217 1.85 14.54 12.52
C LYS A 217 1.85 15.36 13.81
N ASP A 218 1.92 14.70 14.96
CA ASP A 218 2.01 15.37 16.27
C ASP A 218 3.29 16.19 16.37
N ALA A 219 4.43 15.60 15.98
CA ALA A 219 5.72 16.30 15.98
C ALA A 219 5.74 17.52 15.03
N LEU A 220 5.04 17.44 13.89
CA LEU A 220 4.86 18.59 12.99
C LEU A 220 4.09 19.72 13.67
N ILE A 221 2.98 19.43 14.35
CA ILE A 221 2.19 20.46 15.06
C ILE A 221 3.02 21.15 16.13
N ASP A 222 3.83 20.40 16.86
CA ASP A 222 4.75 20.96 17.85
C ASP A 222 5.79 21.87 17.20
N LEU A 223 6.39 21.45 16.09
CA LEU A 223 7.35 22.26 15.33
C LEU A 223 6.72 23.55 14.79
N LEU A 224 5.51 23.49 14.25
CA LEU A 224 4.78 24.66 13.77
C LEU A 224 4.51 25.67 14.90
N SER A 225 4.26 25.18 16.10
CA SER A 225 4.13 26.01 17.31
C SER A 225 5.44 26.70 17.68
N ILE A 226 6.57 26.03 17.46
CA ILE A 226 7.91 26.64 17.61
C ILE A 226 8.10 27.74 16.58
N PHE A 227 7.83 27.51 15.31
CA PHE A 227 7.95 28.53 14.26
C PHE A 227 7.08 29.75 14.55
N LYS A 228 5.88 29.57 15.07
CA LYS A 228 5.05 30.70 15.51
C LYS A 228 5.72 31.52 16.61
N ARG A 229 6.37 30.87 17.59
CA ARG A 229 7.12 31.59 18.66
C ARG A 229 8.30 32.40 18.12
N TYR A 230 8.92 31.97 17.03
CA TYR A 230 9.93 32.74 16.31
C TYR A 230 9.34 33.90 15.47
N GLY A 231 8.00 34.05 15.46
CA GLY A 231 7.35 35.10 14.69
C GLY A 231 7.21 34.79 13.20
N TRP A 232 7.35 33.52 12.82
CA TRP A 232 7.22 33.14 11.40
C TRP A 232 5.78 33.28 10.87
N GLY A 233 4.79 33.23 11.71
CA GLY A 233 3.39 33.31 11.28
C GLY A 233 2.88 31.99 10.67
N ILE A 234 2.16 32.08 9.55
CA ILE A 234 1.61 30.90 8.85
C ILE A 234 2.69 30.32 7.93
N VAL A 235 3.02 29.04 8.10
CA VAL A 235 3.99 28.32 7.25
C VAL A 235 3.29 27.53 6.16
N GLY A 236 3.98 27.33 5.03
CA GLY A 236 3.57 26.39 4.00
C GLY A 236 4.04 24.98 4.35
N VAL A 237 3.14 24.06 4.62
CA VAL A 237 3.44 22.62 4.68
C VAL A 237 3.33 22.09 3.26
N ASN A 238 4.46 21.68 2.72
CA ASN A 238 4.56 21.15 1.37
C ASN A 238 4.50 19.62 1.38
N ASP A 239 5.30 18.95 0.57
CA ASP A 239 5.27 17.51 0.41
C ASP A 239 5.61 16.76 1.72
N SER A 240 4.81 15.75 2.05
CA SER A 240 5.14 14.72 3.02
C SER A 240 5.02 13.36 2.36
N SER A 241 3.90 12.70 2.45
CA SER A 241 3.68 11.40 1.81
C SER A 241 2.38 11.38 1.01
N LEU A 242 2.29 10.45 0.07
CA LEU A 242 1.03 10.08 -0.56
C LEU A 242 0.18 9.27 0.43
N ILE A 243 -1.11 9.09 0.12
CA ILE A 243 -2.08 8.39 0.99
C ILE A 243 -1.61 6.99 1.41
N TRP A 244 -0.84 6.30 0.58
CA TRP A 244 -0.32 4.96 0.87
C TRP A 244 1.21 4.94 0.99
N GLY A 245 1.84 6.08 1.07
CA GLY A 245 3.30 6.15 1.14
C GLY A 245 3.98 5.76 -0.17
N GLY A 246 5.20 5.28 -0.05
CA GLY A 246 6.00 4.89 -1.21
C GLY A 246 6.62 6.06 -1.93
N CYS A 247 7.25 5.75 -3.06
CA CYS A 247 7.94 6.76 -3.85
C CYS A 247 7.01 7.77 -4.50
N PHE A 248 7.47 9.03 -4.51
CA PHE A 248 6.94 10.06 -5.39
C PHE A 248 7.60 10.01 -6.76
N ASP A 249 6.82 10.20 -7.79
CA ASP A 249 7.29 10.44 -9.15
C ASP A 249 7.07 11.90 -9.55
N VAL A 250 7.78 12.80 -8.90
CA VAL A 250 7.60 14.26 -8.93
C VAL A 250 7.38 14.83 -10.34
N SER A 251 8.10 14.31 -11.32
CA SER A 251 7.97 14.73 -12.72
C SER A 251 6.88 13.97 -13.48
N GLY A 252 6.15 13.06 -12.82
CA GLY A 252 5.23 12.12 -13.45
C GLY A 252 5.95 11.06 -14.28
N ARG A 253 7.17 10.74 -13.94
CA ARG A 253 7.97 9.69 -14.54
C ARG A 253 8.24 8.61 -13.52
N TRP A 254 7.87 7.38 -13.81
CA TRP A 254 8.09 6.21 -12.98
C TRP A 254 9.57 5.77 -13.02
N GLY A 255 10.45 6.70 -12.78
CA GLY A 255 11.88 6.42 -12.72
C GLY A 255 12.33 6.00 -11.32
N LYS A 256 13.56 6.29 -11.01
CA LYS A 256 14.06 6.20 -9.63
C LYS A 256 13.28 7.19 -8.78
N CYS A 257 12.96 6.80 -7.55
CA CYS A 257 12.66 7.78 -6.52
C CYS A 257 13.76 8.81 -6.56
N THR A 258 13.41 10.02 -6.94
CA THR A 258 14.41 11.07 -6.97
C THR A 258 14.91 11.28 -5.56
N SER A 259 16.19 11.55 -5.43
CA SER A 259 16.87 11.79 -4.17
C SER A 259 16.13 12.75 -3.24
N ASN A 260 15.46 13.74 -3.81
CA ASN A 260 14.79 14.81 -3.07
C ASN A 260 13.51 14.37 -2.33
N HIS A 261 13.01 13.15 -2.57
CA HIS A 261 11.75 12.68 -1.98
C HIS A 261 11.86 11.27 -1.37
N ALA A 262 13.08 10.75 -1.23
CA ALA A 262 13.29 9.41 -0.69
C ALA A 262 12.78 9.26 0.75
N GLY A 263 12.87 10.32 1.54
CA GLY A 263 12.47 10.31 2.94
C GLY A 263 10.99 10.50 3.20
N HIS A 264 10.24 11.03 2.25
CA HIS A 264 8.81 11.25 2.41
C HIS A 264 7.97 9.97 2.32
N ARG A 265 8.58 8.85 1.96
CA ARG A 265 7.88 7.60 1.64
C ARG A 265 7.04 7.01 2.77
N ALA A 266 7.44 7.26 4.02
CA ALA A 266 6.80 6.71 5.21
C ALA A 266 5.91 7.71 5.96
N GLY A 267 5.82 8.96 5.48
CA GLY A 267 5.09 10.03 6.16
C GLY A 267 5.76 10.49 7.46
N GLU A 268 7.09 10.42 7.54
CA GLU A 268 7.90 10.81 8.69
C GLU A 268 8.74 12.06 8.43
N GLU A 269 8.68 12.57 7.21
CA GLU A 269 9.40 13.75 6.75
C GLU A 269 8.46 14.72 6.09
N VAL A 270 8.86 15.99 6.05
CA VAL A 270 8.07 17.06 5.44
C VAL A 270 8.95 18.17 4.93
N ASP A 271 8.55 18.78 3.82
CA ASP A 271 9.09 20.03 3.34
C ASP A 271 8.26 21.20 3.88
N ILE A 272 8.91 22.12 4.59
CA ILE A 272 8.31 23.37 5.08
C ILE A 272 8.74 24.50 4.16
N SER A 273 7.80 24.99 3.37
CA SER A 273 8.06 26.06 2.40
C SER A 273 8.24 27.41 3.10
N PHE A 274 9.28 28.16 2.72
CA PHE A 274 9.46 29.57 3.06
C PHE A 274 8.52 30.49 2.28
N TYR A 275 7.79 29.94 1.33
CA TYR A 275 6.92 30.69 0.47
C TYR A 275 5.67 31.09 1.19
N ARG A 276 5.74 32.35 1.58
CA ARG A 276 4.66 33.33 1.80
C ARG A 276 3.36 32.91 2.51
N PRO A 277 2.95 33.82 3.34
CA PRO A 277 2.80 35.27 3.06
C PRO A 277 3.75 36.21 3.79
N SER A 278 4.79 35.78 4.42
CA SER A 278 5.33 36.61 5.51
C SER A 278 6.71 37.20 5.30
N GLY A 279 7.36 37.06 4.16
CA GLY A 279 8.67 37.66 4.00
C GLY A 279 9.66 37.32 5.13
N VAL A 280 9.70 36.03 5.51
CA VAL A 280 10.66 35.52 6.50
C VAL A 280 12.07 35.88 6.02
N SER A 281 12.78 36.69 6.80
CA SER A 281 14.13 37.13 6.42
C SER A 281 15.10 35.95 6.36
N LYS A 282 16.17 36.09 5.58
CA LYS A 282 17.23 35.08 5.53
C LYS A 282 17.80 34.85 6.93
N ASP A 283 18.04 35.90 7.70
CA ASP A 283 18.62 35.81 9.04
C ASP A 283 17.72 35.01 9.99
N LEU A 284 16.40 35.17 9.89
CA LEU A 284 15.47 34.39 10.70
C LEU A 284 15.49 32.92 10.31
N ARG A 285 15.54 32.59 8.99
CA ARG A 285 15.66 31.21 8.52
C ARG A 285 16.95 30.56 9.04
N GLU A 286 18.08 31.23 8.89
CA GLU A 286 19.38 30.78 9.39
C GLU A 286 19.36 30.56 10.92
N LYS A 287 18.75 31.48 11.65
CA LYS A 287 18.60 31.33 13.10
C LYS A 287 17.79 30.07 13.44
N ILE A 288 16.63 29.87 12.85
CA ILE A 288 15.77 28.69 13.10
C ILE A 288 16.53 27.42 12.75
N TYR A 289 17.19 27.39 11.58
CA TYR A 289 18.00 26.24 11.17
C TYR A 289 19.09 25.94 12.21
N ASN A 290 19.84 26.94 12.63
CA ASN A 290 20.94 26.73 13.58
C ASN A 290 20.45 26.29 14.96
N ASP A 291 19.28 26.77 15.40
CA ASP A 291 18.71 26.41 16.69
C ASP A 291 18.13 24.97 16.67
N LEU A 292 17.67 24.47 15.52
CA LEU A 292 16.98 23.18 15.42
C LEU A 292 17.74 22.05 14.70
N LYS A 293 18.82 22.36 13.98
CA LYS A 293 19.57 21.35 13.19
C LYS A 293 20.08 20.15 14.00
N ASP A 294 20.35 20.33 15.27
CA ASP A 294 20.86 19.31 16.18
C ASP A 294 19.78 18.73 17.11
N SER A 295 18.53 19.11 16.92
CA SER A 295 17.42 18.72 17.80
C SER A 295 17.18 17.20 17.84
N HIS A 296 17.63 16.45 16.81
CA HIS A 296 17.57 14.99 16.80
C HIS A 296 18.30 14.33 17.99
N LYS A 297 19.31 14.98 18.55
CA LYS A 297 20.06 14.48 19.72
C LYS A 297 19.19 14.37 20.98
N ILE A 298 18.08 15.07 21.01
CA ILE A 298 17.11 15.07 22.11
C ILE A 298 15.72 14.55 21.68
N GLY A 299 15.65 13.89 20.53
CA GLY A 299 14.40 13.26 20.04
C GLY A 299 13.37 14.23 19.47
N LEU A 300 13.73 15.46 19.18
CA LEU A 300 12.86 16.45 18.57
C LEU A 300 12.97 16.43 17.02
N PRO A 301 12.01 17.01 16.31
CA PRO A 301 12.12 17.22 14.87
C PRO A 301 13.42 17.90 14.47
N THR A 302 14.07 17.40 13.44
CA THR A 302 15.37 17.89 12.98
C THR A 302 15.27 18.51 11.61
N ILE A 303 15.71 19.76 11.48
CA ILE A 303 15.88 20.39 10.17
C ILE A 303 17.24 19.97 9.61
N LEU A 304 17.21 19.20 8.52
CA LEU A 304 18.42 18.68 7.90
C LEU A 304 19.18 19.73 7.09
N TRP A 305 18.44 20.47 6.31
CA TRP A 305 18.97 21.53 5.47
C TRP A 305 17.87 22.53 5.13
N HIS A 306 18.29 23.65 4.62
CA HIS A 306 17.40 24.57 3.91
C HIS A 306 17.97 24.86 2.52
N VAL A 307 17.07 25.12 1.58
CA VAL A 307 17.43 25.55 0.23
C VAL A 307 17.07 27.02 0.10
N ASP A 308 18.05 27.83 -0.24
CA ASP A 308 17.81 29.25 -0.53
C ASP A 308 17.12 29.45 -1.89
N ASP A 309 16.44 30.58 -2.01
CA ASP A 309 15.86 30.99 -3.29
C ASP A 309 16.94 31.07 -4.38
N LYS A 310 16.71 30.37 -5.48
CA LYS A 310 17.57 30.54 -6.66
C LYS A 310 17.18 31.83 -7.37
N PRO A 311 18.16 32.61 -7.81
CA PRO A 311 17.89 33.76 -8.67
C PRO A 311 17.04 33.31 -9.87
N ASN A 312 16.01 34.08 -10.19
CA ASN A 312 15.30 33.86 -11.44
C ASN A 312 16.24 34.21 -12.59
N PRO A 313 16.44 33.34 -13.60
CA PRO A 313 17.23 33.70 -14.76
C PRO A 313 16.68 34.92 -15.52
N ASP A 314 15.39 35.23 -15.33
CA ASP A 314 14.79 36.48 -15.76
C ASP A 314 14.83 37.48 -14.58
N PRO A 315 15.71 38.52 -14.62
CA PRO A 315 15.88 39.44 -13.53
C PRO A 315 14.66 40.34 -13.28
N THR A 316 13.69 40.36 -14.17
CA THR A 316 12.43 41.11 -14.01
C THR A 316 11.38 40.32 -13.23
N LYS A 317 11.63 39.04 -12.95
CA LYS A 317 10.75 38.18 -12.17
C LYS A 317 11.30 37.94 -10.78
N PRO A 318 10.42 37.69 -9.79
CA PRO A 318 10.87 37.33 -8.46
C PRO A 318 11.73 36.05 -8.51
N PRO A 319 12.64 35.85 -7.54
CA PRO A 319 13.43 34.63 -7.43
C PRO A 319 12.55 33.37 -7.55
N LEU A 320 13.07 32.33 -8.18
CA LEU A 320 12.40 31.04 -8.22
C LEU A 320 12.34 30.49 -6.80
N SER A 321 11.16 30.45 -6.24
CA SER A 321 10.95 30.08 -4.85
C SER A 321 10.95 28.55 -4.71
N TYR A 322 12.14 27.99 -4.53
CA TYR A 322 12.32 26.59 -4.12
C TYR A 322 12.79 26.47 -2.66
N ALA A 323 12.86 27.60 -1.96
CA ALA A 323 13.36 27.64 -0.60
C ALA A 323 12.44 26.90 0.36
N HIS A 324 12.97 25.90 1.05
CA HIS A 324 12.25 25.10 2.04
C HIS A 324 13.20 24.53 3.09
N PHE A 325 12.66 24.19 4.24
CA PHE A 325 13.29 23.29 5.17
C PHE A 325 12.86 21.85 4.86
N HIS A 326 13.82 20.96 4.77
CA HIS A 326 13.56 19.54 4.82
C HIS A 326 13.67 19.05 6.25
N VAL A 327 12.61 18.46 6.77
CA VAL A 327 12.47 18.16 8.20
C VAL A 327 12.20 16.68 8.43
N TYR A 328 13.05 16.04 9.23
CA TYR A 328 12.78 14.75 9.86
C TYR A 328 11.96 14.97 11.13
N LEU A 329 10.71 14.54 11.11
CA LEU A 329 9.78 14.80 12.21
C LEU A 329 10.03 13.93 13.43
N LEU A 330 10.51 12.70 13.25
CA LEU A 330 10.79 11.77 14.34
C LEU A 330 12.26 11.79 14.80
N GLY A 331 13.03 12.79 14.40
CA GLY A 331 14.38 13.06 14.89
C GLY A 331 15.45 12.04 14.55
N GLN A 332 15.13 11.01 13.78
CA GLN A 332 16.08 9.96 13.37
C GLN A 332 15.96 9.68 11.88
N LYS A 333 17.13 9.55 11.25
CA LYS A 333 17.24 9.08 9.90
C LYS A 333 17.01 7.56 9.90
N GLN A 334 15.80 7.12 9.63
CA GLN A 334 15.48 5.70 9.63
C GLN A 334 15.89 4.97 8.34
N PHE A 335 16.08 5.71 7.26
CA PHE A 335 16.39 5.14 5.96
C PHE A 335 17.79 5.53 5.52
N ALA A 336 18.59 4.53 5.12
CA ALA A 336 19.91 4.78 4.57
C ALA A 336 19.77 5.70 3.36
N THR A 337 20.14 6.95 3.53
CA THR A 337 20.25 7.84 2.39
C THR A 337 21.60 7.61 1.74
N THR A 338 21.61 7.26 0.48
CA THR A 338 22.75 7.62 -0.37
C THR A 338 22.96 9.12 -0.22
N PRO A 339 24.17 9.61 0.08
CA PRO A 339 24.45 11.03 0.09
C PRO A 339 24.10 11.61 -1.28
N TYR A 340 23.46 12.77 -1.26
CA TYR A 340 23.09 13.54 -2.44
C TYR A 340 24.30 14.13 -3.13
#